data_0d8532c21d31799d1850a463d74e86fc
#
_entry.id   0d8532c21d31799d1850a463d74e86fc
#
_cell.length_a   1.000
_cell.length_b   1.000
_cell.length_c   1.000
_cell.angle_alpha   90.00
_cell.angle_beta   90.00
_cell.angle_gamma   90.00
#
_symmetry.space_group_name_H-M   'P 1'
#
loop_
_entity.id
_entity.type
_entity.pdbx_description
1 polymer ?
#
loop_
_entity_poly.entity_id
_entity_poly.type
_entity_poly.pdbx_seq_one_letter_code
_entity_poly.pdbx_strand_id
1 'polypeptide(L)'
;MALPPSLALRQITFGLLLLMALTGEASAKSHNKARKAASRPAPTHGPVYGKTTQALALADELAQQHNLPQAWVREQISKAQYLKGVPKMVLPPAVPTAKNWRAYRERFIENRRIDAGTQFWHTYQGALTRAEQTYGVPAEMIVGIIGVETFYGQNMGNYRVLDALTTLTLNFPAAHPRATERQAFFKSELGHFLAQAKRQGDVGATGSFAGAMGWPQFMPSSVAKFAVDFDGDGRIDLRNSPVDAIGSVAHYFKAFGWQSGMPTHYPVSFDDARLDKPTLLAPDILPSFSVSNFIAKGAVLDEPAQKHNGQLALVELFNGDEPPSYVAGTDNFYVVTRYNWSSYYALAVIELGEAVKANRALTSVQSSAR
;
A
#
# COMPACT_ATOMS: atom_id res chain seq x y z
N MET A 1 -16.23 8.44 36.80
CA MET A 1 -15.57 9.47 35.98
C MET A 1 -14.27 8.83 35.48
N ALA A 2 -14.35 8.09 34.36
CA ALA A 2 -13.23 7.37 33.77
C ALA A 2 -12.71 8.20 32.59
N LEU A 3 -11.40 8.50 32.62
CA LEU A 3 -10.68 9.20 31.56
C LEU A 3 -10.72 8.39 30.25
N PRO A 4 -10.86 9.03 29.09
CA PRO A 4 -10.85 8.33 27.82
C PRO A 4 -9.45 7.75 27.55
N PRO A 5 -9.34 6.59 26.86
CA PRO A 5 -8.04 5.98 26.56
C PRO A 5 -7.24 6.89 25.63
N SER A 6 -6.08 7.14 26.10
CA SER A 6 -5.02 7.98 25.59
C SER A 6 -4.82 7.98 24.08
N LEU A 7 -4.55 9.18 23.59
CA LEU A 7 -3.87 9.60 22.37
C LEU A 7 -2.50 8.91 22.08
N ALA A 8 -2.27 7.70 22.53
CA ALA A 8 -0.94 7.07 22.54
C ALA A 8 -0.71 6.07 21.39
N LEU A 9 -1.56 6.05 20.35
CA LEU A 9 -1.27 5.21 19.17
C LEU A 9 -1.45 5.99 17.85
N ARG A 10 -0.87 7.19 17.79
CA ARG A 10 -0.45 7.74 16.49
C ARG A 10 0.82 6.99 16.04
N GLN A 11 0.71 5.70 15.87
CA GLN A 11 1.65 4.99 15.01
C GLN A 11 1.37 5.45 13.59
N ILE A 12 2.19 6.37 13.19
CA ILE A 12 2.32 6.93 11.87
C ILE A 12 2.68 5.79 10.91
N THR A 13 1.67 5.09 10.42
CA THR A 13 1.83 4.21 9.27
C THR A 13 1.97 5.14 8.08
N PHE A 14 3.23 5.43 7.73
CA PHE A 14 3.55 6.20 6.55
C PHE A 14 3.20 5.37 5.34
N GLY A 15 2.06 5.68 4.74
CA GLY A 15 1.80 5.30 3.37
C GLY A 15 2.97 5.78 2.53
N LEU A 16 3.76 4.86 2.04
CA LEU A 16 4.69 5.11 0.97
C LEU A 16 3.81 5.41 -0.24
N LEU A 17 3.60 6.70 -0.53
CA LEU A 17 3.11 7.12 -1.83
C LEU A 17 4.10 6.58 -2.85
N LEU A 18 3.85 5.36 -3.35
CA LEU A 18 4.45 4.86 -4.56
C LEU A 18 3.81 5.65 -5.70
N LEU A 19 4.17 6.95 -5.77
CA LEU A 19 3.92 7.75 -6.94
C LEU A 19 4.79 7.12 -8.04
N MET A 20 4.21 6.19 -8.79
CA MET A 20 4.74 5.85 -10.09
C MET A 20 4.63 7.12 -10.93
N ALA A 21 5.69 7.93 -10.92
CA ALA A 21 5.88 9.00 -11.89
C ALA A 21 6.07 8.33 -13.26
N LEU A 22 4.96 8.01 -13.89
CA LEU A 22 4.90 7.79 -15.32
C LEU A 22 4.66 9.18 -15.93
N THR A 23 5.75 9.89 -16.23
CA THR A 23 5.74 10.97 -17.20
C THR A 23 5.40 10.35 -18.56
N GLY A 24 4.17 10.50 -18.97
CA GLY A 24 3.66 10.15 -20.28
C GLY A 24 2.80 11.29 -20.73
N GLU A 25 3.40 12.18 -21.56
CA GLU A 25 2.68 13.23 -22.29
C GLU A 25 1.53 12.62 -23.08
N ALA A 26 0.34 13.15 -22.84
CA ALA A 26 -0.82 12.90 -23.69
C ALA A 26 -0.62 13.64 -25.01
N SER A 27 -0.14 12.96 -26.04
CA SER A 27 -0.30 13.37 -27.42
C SER A 27 -1.16 12.34 -28.12
N ALA A 28 -2.38 12.74 -28.40
CA ALA A 28 -3.32 11.98 -29.20
C ALA A 28 -2.83 11.94 -30.67
N LYS A 29 -2.29 10.80 -31.11
CA LYS A 29 -2.33 10.36 -32.50
C LYS A 29 -2.27 8.83 -32.56
N SER A 30 -3.35 8.27 -33.05
CA SER A 30 -3.52 6.87 -33.44
C SER A 30 -2.37 6.41 -34.31
N HIS A 31 -1.60 5.39 -33.85
CA HIS A 31 -0.94 4.43 -34.73
C HIS A 31 -0.71 3.12 -33.96
N ASN A 32 -1.37 2.09 -34.43
CA ASN A 32 -1.29 0.72 -33.96
C ASN A 32 0.12 0.15 -34.20
N LYS A 33 0.97 0.14 -33.17
CA LYS A 33 2.19 -0.69 -33.08
C LYS A 33 2.28 -1.23 -31.68
N ALA A 34 2.29 -2.57 -31.57
CA ALA A 34 2.51 -3.29 -30.32
C ALA A 34 3.75 -2.70 -29.59
N ARG A 35 3.53 -1.88 -28.60
CA ARG A 35 4.58 -1.37 -27.72
C ARG A 35 5.03 -2.53 -26.84
N LYS A 36 6.20 -3.08 -27.12
CA LYS A 36 6.96 -3.87 -26.13
C LYS A 36 6.94 -3.12 -24.81
N ALA A 37 6.51 -3.79 -23.73
CA ALA A 37 6.59 -3.23 -22.39
C ALA A 37 8.04 -2.75 -22.18
N ALA A 38 8.22 -1.44 -22.03
CA ALA A 38 9.53 -0.87 -21.77
C ALA A 38 9.98 -1.41 -20.41
N SER A 39 11.04 -2.21 -20.41
CA SER A 39 11.69 -2.66 -19.19
C SER A 39 12.13 -1.42 -18.41
N ARG A 40 11.75 -1.34 -17.12
CA ARG A 40 12.24 -0.27 -16.24
C ARG A 40 13.75 -0.24 -16.29
N PRO A 41 14.37 0.94 -16.41
CA PRO A 41 15.83 1.06 -16.39
C PRO A 41 16.39 0.44 -15.11
N ALA A 42 17.48 -0.30 -15.24
CA ALA A 42 18.18 -0.88 -14.11
C ALA A 42 18.64 0.22 -13.13
N PRO A 43 18.70 -0.07 -11.81
CA PRO A 43 19.22 0.89 -10.84
C PRO A 43 20.61 1.38 -11.22
N THR A 44 20.84 2.69 -11.17
CA THR A 44 22.19 3.26 -11.39
C THR A 44 22.95 3.23 -10.06
N HIS A 45 23.92 2.33 -9.99
CA HIS A 45 24.78 2.18 -8.83
C HIS A 45 25.87 3.25 -8.76
N GLY A 46 26.09 3.77 -7.55
CA GLY A 46 27.22 4.60 -7.18
C GLY A 46 28.31 3.79 -6.46
N PRO A 47 29.20 4.45 -5.71
CA PRO A 47 30.20 3.77 -4.90
C PRO A 47 29.58 2.99 -3.75
N VAL A 48 30.29 2.00 -3.23
CA VAL A 48 29.97 1.35 -1.96
C VAL A 48 30.17 2.33 -0.80
N TYR A 49 29.41 2.17 0.28
CA TYR A 49 29.58 3.01 1.47
C TYR A 49 30.92 2.76 2.18
N GLY A 50 31.47 1.57 2.05
CA GLY A 50 32.77 1.22 2.60
C GLY A 50 32.80 1.33 4.14
N LYS A 51 33.99 1.61 4.66
CA LYS A 51 34.24 1.81 6.11
C LYS A 51 34.24 3.28 6.49
N THR A 52 33.37 4.10 5.90
CA THR A 52 33.22 5.50 6.29
C THR A 52 32.73 5.62 7.75
N THR A 53 33.09 6.68 8.43
CA THR A 53 32.67 6.92 9.84
C THR A 53 31.16 6.82 9.98
N GLN A 54 30.41 7.42 9.05
CA GLN A 54 28.94 7.39 9.07
C GLN A 54 28.38 5.97 8.86
N ALA A 55 28.94 5.18 7.94
CA ALA A 55 28.50 3.82 7.69
C ALA A 55 28.77 2.90 8.88
N LEU A 56 29.94 3.04 9.51
CA LEU A 56 30.29 2.26 10.70
C LEU A 56 29.43 2.64 11.91
N ALA A 57 29.20 3.94 12.15
CA ALA A 57 28.34 4.41 13.24
C ALA A 57 26.90 3.90 13.08
N LEU A 58 26.34 3.97 11.85
CA LEU A 58 25.02 3.42 11.52
C LEU A 58 24.99 1.91 11.79
N ALA A 59 26.01 1.18 11.35
CA ALA A 59 26.09 -0.26 11.53
C ALA A 59 26.11 -0.66 13.02
N ASP A 60 26.86 0.06 13.84
CA ASP A 60 26.95 -0.18 15.28
C ASP A 60 25.64 0.10 15.99
N GLU A 61 24.98 1.22 15.66
CA GLU A 61 23.65 1.57 16.18
C GLU A 61 22.64 0.48 15.85
N LEU A 62 22.54 0.05 14.58
CA LEU A 62 21.58 -0.96 14.15
C LEU A 62 21.90 -2.34 14.74
N ALA A 63 23.17 -2.69 14.89
CA ALA A 63 23.58 -3.94 15.53
C ALA A 63 23.10 -3.99 16.99
N GLN A 64 23.27 -2.90 17.72
CA GLN A 64 22.82 -2.79 19.11
C GLN A 64 21.29 -2.81 19.21
N GLN A 65 20.58 -2.01 18.41
CA GLN A 65 19.12 -1.88 18.48
C GLN A 65 18.39 -3.20 18.14
N HIS A 66 18.94 -3.99 17.22
CA HIS A 66 18.32 -5.21 16.74
C HIS A 66 18.99 -6.50 17.25
N ASN A 67 19.91 -6.39 18.21
CA ASN A 67 20.68 -7.50 18.79
C ASN A 67 21.31 -8.38 17.71
N LEU A 68 22.03 -7.76 16.75
CA LEU A 68 22.69 -8.41 15.65
C LEU A 68 24.23 -8.43 15.86
N PRO A 69 24.96 -9.43 15.30
CA PRO A 69 26.43 -9.46 15.35
C PRO A 69 27.01 -8.20 14.68
N GLN A 70 27.69 -7.36 15.44
CA GLN A 70 28.22 -6.06 14.99
C GLN A 70 29.11 -6.22 13.74
N ALA A 71 30.02 -7.19 13.74
CA ALA A 71 30.91 -7.45 12.61
C ALA A 71 30.13 -7.75 11.33
N TRP A 72 29.04 -8.51 11.43
CA TRP A 72 28.21 -8.85 10.29
C TRP A 72 27.44 -7.62 9.77
N VAL A 73 26.87 -6.79 10.66
CA VAL A 73 26.15 -5.57 10.24
C VAL A 73 27.12 -4.59 9.58
N ARG A 74 28.30 -4.38 10.16
CA ARG A 74 29.37 -3.56 9.55
C ARG A 74 29.75 -4.06 8.15
N GLU A 75 29.86 -5.37 7.97
CA GLU A 75 30.14 -5.97 6.68
C GLU A 75 29.04 -5.68 5.66
N GLN A 76 27.75 -5.87 6.03
CA GLN A 76 26.63 -5.65 5.11
C GLN A 76 26.53 -4.16 4.71
N ILE A 77 26.56 -3.24 5.68
CA ILE A 77 26.47 -1.80 5.41
C ILE A 77 27.65 -1.33 4.56
N SER A 78 28.87 -1.83 4.82
CA SER A 78 30.05 -1.44 4.02
C SER A 78 29.97 -1.92 2.56
N LYS A 79 29.25 -3.02 2.29
CA LYS A 79 29.01 -3.55 0.94
C LYS A 79 27.79 -2.94 0.25
N ALA A 80 26.96 -2.18 0.97
CA ALA A 80 25.83 -1.50 0.37
C ALA A 80 26.29 -0.42 -0.61
N GLN A 81 25.57 -0.28 -1.73
CA GLN A 81 25.88 0.68 -2.78
C GLN A 81 24.94 1.89 -2.72
N TYR A 82 25.49 3.07 -2.92
CA TYR A 82 24.71 4.27 -3.09
C TYR A 82 23.92 4.21 -4.40
N LEU A 83 22.61 4.46 -4.34
CA LEU A 83 21.72 4.48 -5.49
C LEU A 83 21.43 5.93 -5.92
N LYS A 84 22.11 6.40 -6.99
CA LYS A 84 22.15 7.82 -7.41
C LYS A 84 20.78 8.46 -7.65
N GLY A 85 19.82 7.68 -8.16
CA GLY A 85 18.47 8.17 -8.47
C GLY A 85 17.50 8.21 -7.31
N VAL A 86 17.70 7.34 -6.31
CA VAL A 86 16.75 7.09 -5.22
C VAL A 86 16.41 8.33 -4.38
N PRO A 87 17.36 9.20 -3.99
CA PRO A 87 17.03 10.41 -3.24
C PRO A 87 16.11 11.38 -4.00
N LYS A 88 16.19 11.41 -5.32
CA LYS A 88 15.29 12.26 -6.13
C LYS A 88 13.88 11.67 -6.23
N MET A 89 13.75 10.34 -6.20
CA MET A 89 12.47 9.65 -6.35
C MET A 89 11.56 9.78 -5.12
N VAL A 90 12.11 10.14 -3.96
CA VAL A 90 11.33 10.33 -2.72
C VAL A 90 10.91 11.79 -2.50
N LEU A 91 11.38 12.72 -3.32
CA LEU A 91 10.95 14.11 -3.24
C LEU A 91 9.51 14.25 -3.76
N PRO A 92 8.67 15.07 -3.11
CA PRO A 92 7.38 15.44 -3.68
C PRO A 92 7.58 16.18 -5.02
N PRO A 93 6.59 16.13 -5.92
CA PRO A 93 6.67 16.89 -7.18
C PRO A 93 6.80 18.38 -6.88
N ALA A 94 7.65 19.08 -7.67
CA ALA A 94 7.91 20.51 -7.51
C ALA A 94 6.63 21.35 -7.68
N VAL A 95 5.71 20.90 -8.53
CA VAL A 95 4.38 21.49 -8.70
C VAL A 95 3.36 20.45 -8.28
N PRO A 96 2.51 20.75 -7.27
CA PRO A 96 1.44 19.84 -6.89
C PRO A 96 0.53 19.60 -8.10
N THR A 97 0.40 18.37 -8.54
CA THR A 97 -0.65 17.99 -9.50
C THR A 97 -2.00 18.07 -8.82
N ALA A 98 -2.98 18.69 -9.47
CA ALA A 98 -4.36 18.68 -8.99
C ALA A 98 -4.79 17.23 -8.77
N LYS A 99 -5.36 16.97 -7.59
CA LYS A 99 -5.91 15.65 -7.28
C LYS A 99 -7.07 15.38 -8.24
N ASN A 100 -7.03 14.25 -8.93
CA ASN A 100 -8.07 13.84 -9.87
C ASN A 100 -8.34 12.34 -9.71
N TRP A 101 -9.47 12.02 -9.09
CA TRP A 101 -9.87 10.66 -8.81
C TRP A 101 -10.12 9.87 -10.10
N ARG A 102 -10.81 10.45 -11.06
CA ARG A 102 -11.10 9.75 -12.33
C ARG A 102 -9.80 9.33 -13.03
N ALA A 103 -8.85 10.24 -13.16
CA ALA A 103 -7.56 9.95 -13.78
C ALA A 103 -6.72 8.98 -12.93
N TYR A 104 -6.84 9.00 -11.59
CA TYR A 104 -6.18 8.04 -10.70
C TYR A 104 -6.79 6.65 -10.85
N ARG A 105 -8.10 6.55 -10.84
CA ARG A 105 -8.89 5.33 -11.01
C ARG A 105 -8.56 4.60 -12.31
N GLU A 106 -8.52 5.31 -13.44
CA GLU A 106 -8.23 4.76 -14.76
C GLU A 106 -6.86 4.07 -14.87
N ARG A 107 -5.92 4.37 -13.98
CA ARG A 107 -4.60 3.70 -13.93
C ARG A 107 -4.68 2.29 -13.39
N PHE A 108 -5.71 1.98 -12.62
CA PHE A 108 -5.86 0.69 -11.94
C PHE A 108 -7.06 -0.10 -12.46
N ILE A 109 -8.16 0.56 -12.81
CA ILE A 109 -9.37 -0.09 -13.28
C ILE A 109 -9.35 -0.11 -14.81
N GLU A 110 -8.54 -1.00 -15.38
CA GLU A 110 -8.39 -1.19 -16.82
C GLU A 110 -8.42 -2.69 -17.17
N ASN A 111 -8.91 -3.03 -18.37
CA ASN A 111 -9.21 -4.40 -18.74
C ASN A 111 -8.04 -5.36 -18.53
N ARG A 112 -6.82 -4.97 -18.91
CA ARG A 112 -5.64 -5.81 -18.77
C ARG A 112 -5.37 -6.20 -17.31
N ARG A 113 -5.60 -5.29 -16.36
CA ARG A 113 -5.40 -5.56 -14.94
C ARG A 113 -6.53 -6.40 -14.38
N ILE A 114 -7.77 -6.15 -14.82
CA ILE A 114 -8.94 -6.96 -14.45
C ILE A 114 -8.77 -8.40 -14.93
N ASP A 115 -8.34 -8.60 -16.18
CA ASP A 115 -8.10 -9.93 -16.74
C ASP A 115 -6.98 -10.67 -16.01
N ALA A 116 -5.87 -9.97 -15.72
CA ALA A 116 -4.78 -10.53 -14.94
C ALA A 116 -5.23 -10.90 -13.52
N GLY A 117 -6.09 -10.09 -12.90
CA GLY A 117 -6.69 -10.36 -11.59
C GLY A 117 -7.63 -11.56 -11.61
N THR A 118 -8.42 -11.71 -12.66
CA THR A 118 -9.29 -12.88 -12.86
C THR A 118 -8.46 -14.16 -12.97
N GLN A 119 -7.36 -14.12 -13.73
CA GLN A 119 -6.44 -15.25 -13.85
C GLN A 119 -5.73 -15.55 -12.52
N PHE A 120 -5.27 -14.52 -11.79
CA PHE A 120 -4.68 -14.67 -10.47
C PHE A 120 -5.67 -15.32 -9.49
N TRP A 121 -6.91 -14.85 -9.45
CA TRP A 121 -7.95 -15.43 -8.60
C TRP A 121 -8.22 -16.89 -8.93
N HIS A 122 -8.35 -17.23 -10.21
CA HIS A 122 -8.53 -18.61 -10.64
C HIS A 122 -7.37 -19.50 -10.18
N THR A 123 -6.12 -19.05 -10.40
CA THR A 123 -4.91 -19.81 -10.07
C THR A 123 -4.79 -20.06 -8.55
N TYR A 124 -5.12 -19.06 -7.73
CA TYR A 124 -4.94 -19.10 -6.28
C TYR A 124 -6.25 -19.18 -5.49
N GLN A 125 -7.32 -19.66 -6.12
CA GLN A 125 -8.66 -19.73 -5.52
C GLN A 125 -8.66 -20.43 -4.16
N GLY A 126 -7.96 -21.55 -4.01
CA GLY A 126 -7.88 -22.27 -2.73
C GLY A 126 -7.24 -21.45 -1.62
N ALA A 127 -6.15 -20.74 -1.93
CA ALA A 127 -5.46 -19.87 -0.97
C ALA A 127 -6.32 -18.66 -0.59
N LEU A 128 -7.00 -18.02 -1.56
CA LEU A 128 -7.89 -16.89 -1.33
C LEU A 128 -9.09 -17.29 -0.46
N THR A 129 -9.74 -18.42 -0.76
CA THR A 129 -10.84 -18.96 0.05
C THR A 129 -10.39 -19.26 1.48
N ARG A 130 -9.22 -19.89 1.65
CA ARG A 130 -8.67 -20.18 2.98
C ARG A 130 -8.34 -18.90 3.74
N ALA A 131 -7.78 -17.88 3.08
CA ALA A 131 -7.48 -16.58 3.70
C ALA A 131 -8.75 -15.87 4.17
N GLU A 132 -9.80 -15.88 3.35
CA GLU A 132 -11.12 -15.35 3.72
C GLU A 132 -11.72 -16.08 4.93
N GLN A 133 -11.68 -17.41 4.96
CA GLN A 133 -12.14 -18.23 6.08
C GLN A 133 -11.31 -17.99 7.35
N THR A 134 -10.00 -17.83 7.23
CA THR A 134 -9.08 -17.67 8.37
C THR A 134 -9.16 -16.28 9.00
N TYR A 135 -9.21 -15.23 8.16
CA TYR A 135 -9.07 -13.85 8.61
C TYR A 135 -10.35 -13.02 8.47
N GLY A 136 -11.37 -13.54 7.79
CA GLY A 136 -12.62 -12.83 7.52
C GLY A 136 -12.49 -11.68 6.53
N VAL A 137 -11.41 -11.66 5.73
CA VAL A 137 -11.15 -10.64 4.71
C VAL A 137 -11.58 -11.19 3.35
N PRO A 138 -12.53 -10.54 2.65
CA PRO A 138 -13.01 -11.03 1.37
C PRO A 138 -11.90 -11.15 0.32
N ALA A 139 -11.97 -12.18 -0.51
CA ALA A 139 -10.94 -12.46 -1.52
C ALA A 139 -10.71 -11.28 -2.46
N GLU A 140 -11.77 -10.52 -2.84
CA GLU A 140 -11.66 -9.32 -3.67
C GLU A 140 -10.75 -8.25 -3.07
N MET A 141 -10.72 -8.10 -1.74
CA MET A 141 -9.84 -7.12 -1.09
C MET A 141 -8.36 -7.51 -1.21
N ILE A 142 -8.06 -8.79 -1.05
CA ILE A 142 -6.70 -9.33 -1.22
C ILE A 142 -6.24 -9.18 -2.66
N VAL A 143 -7.10 -9.53 -3.61
CA VAL A 143 -6.86 -9.40 -5.05
C VAL A 143 -6.66 -7.93 -5.43
N GLY A 144 -7.47 -7.02 -4.90
CA GLY A 144 -7.34 -5.58 -5.10
C GLY A 144 -5.97 -5.04 -4.66
N ILE A 145 -5.52 -5.40 -3.45
CA ILE A 145 -4.19 -5.00 -2.94
C ILE A 145 -3.08 -5.50 -3.87
N ILE A 146 -3.01 -6.80 -4.13
CA ILE A 146 -1.94 -7.39 -4.94
C ILE A 146 -1.96 -6.84 -6.37
N GLY A 147 -3.17 -6.56 -6.89
CA GLY A 147 -3.36 -5.94 -8.19
C GLY A 147 -2.84 -4.50 -8.26
N VAL A 148 -3.15 -3.67 -7.27
CA VAL A 148 -2.69 -2.28 -7.20
C VAL A 148 -1.18 -2.21 -6.97
N GLU A 149 -0.65 -2.99 -6.03
CA GLU A 149 0.75 -2.92 -5.61
C GLU A 149 1.71 -3.40 -6.71
N THR A 150 1.47 -4.55 -7.28
CA THR A 150 2.46 -5.19 -8.15
C THR A 150 1.94 -5.66 -9.49
N PHE A 151 0.68 -5.33 -9.84
CA PHE A 151 0.06 -5.91 -11.04
C PHE A 151 0.18 -7.44 -11.01
N TYR A 152 -0.25 -8.04 -9.91
CA TYR A 152 -0.16 -9.50 -9.68
C TYR A 152 1.26 -10.04 -9.88
N GLY A 153 2.24 -9.46 -9.18
CA GLY A 153 3.64 -9.88 -9.15
C GLY A 153 4.50 -9.43 -10.34
N GLN A 154 3.93 -8.77 -11.37
CA GLN A 154 4.70 -8.33 -12.53
C GLN A 154 5.64 -7.15 -12.24
N ASN A 155 5.40 -6.38 -11.16
CA ASN A 155 6.11 -5.14 -10.84
C ASN A 155 6.57 -5.07 -9.38
N MET A 156 7.29 -6.07 -8.89
CA MET A 156 7.77 -6.13 -7.50
C MET A 156 9.01 -5.27 -7.20
N GLY A 157 9.56 -4.60 -8.21
CA GLY A 157 10.82 -3.85 -8.09
C GLY A 157 12.06 -4.72 -8.25
N ASN A 158 13.17 -4.04 -8.58
CA ASN A 158 14.48 -4.67 -8.87
C ASN A 158 15.64 -3.97 -8.13
N TYR A 159 15.34 -3.11 -7.16
CA TYR A 159 16.35 -2.49 -6.31
C TYR A 159 16.75 -3.47 -5.20
N ARG A 160 18.04 -3.64 -4.96
CA ARG A 160 18.48 -4.35 -3.77
C ARG A 160 18.02 -3.57 -2.53
N VAL A 161 17.24 -4.21 -1.66
CA VAL A 161 16.59 -3.55 -0.52
C VAL A 161 17.63 -2.94 0.43
N LEU A 162 18.73 -3.66 0.68
CA LEU A 162 19.84 -3.14 1.48
C LEU A 162 20.38 -1.81 0.93
N ASP A 163 20.60 -1.72 -0.38
CA ASP A 163 21.16 -0.52 -1.01
C ASP A 163 20.15 0.65 -0.96
N ALA A 164 18.87 0.36 -1.24
CA ALA A 164 17.81 1.36 -1.21
C ALA A 164 17.63 1.97 0.19
N LEU A 165 17.51 1.12 1.21
CA LEU A 165 17.31 1.55 2.58
C LEU A 165 18.57 2.23 3.16
N THR A 166 19.78 1.73 2.85
CA THR A 166 21.02 2.39 3.27
C THR A 166 21.15 3.78 2.61
N THR A 167 20.81 3.88 1.32
CA THR A 167 20.79 5.16 0.61
C THR A 167 19.82 6.15 1.26
N LEU A 168 18.60 5.74 1.54
CA LEU A 168 17.59 6.60 2.16
C LEU A 168 17.87 6.89 3.64
N THR A 169 18.69 6.08 4.31
CA THR A 169 19.13 6.34 5.67
C THR A 169 20.27 7.36 5.72
N LEU A 170 21.27 7.22 4.87
CA LEU A 170 22.48 8.05 4.92
C LEU A 170 22.41 9.31 4.02
N ASN A 171 21.62 9.27 2.96
CA ASN A 171 21.56 10.30 1.93
C ASN A 171 20.12 10.76 1.64
N PHE A 172 19.26 10.81 2.65
CA PHE A 172 17.91 11.35 2.47
C PHE A 172 17.96 12.84 2.09
N PRO A 173 17.17 13.28 1.08
CA PRO A 173 17.29 14.66 0.60
C PRO A 173 16.76 15.66 1.64
N ALA A 174 17.62 16.60 2.05
CA ALA A 174 17.28 17.64 3.02
C ALA A 174 16.15 18.59 2.52
N ALA A 175 15.96 18.68 1.21
CA ALA A 175 14.88 19.46 0.61
C ALA A 175 13.47 18.87 0.82
N HIS A 176 13.36 17.65 1.34
CA HIS A 176 12.06 17.04 1.63
C HIS A 176 11.43 17.69 2.88
N PRO A 177 10.15 18.14 2.86
CA PRO A 177 9.52 18.85 3.99
C PRO A 177 9.57 18.11 5.34
N ARG A 178 9.66 16.79 5.30
CA ARG A 178 9.73 15.90 6.47
C ARG A 178 11.03 15.09 6.47
N ALA A 179 12.17 15.71 6.13
CA ALA A 179 13.42 14.99 5.91
C ALA A 179 13.85 14.17 7.14
N THR A 180 13.92 14.80 8.33
CA THR A 180 14.37 14.14 9.56
C THR A 180 13.50 12.92 9.92
N GLU A 181 12.20 13.07 9.85
CA GLU A 181 11.25 12.02 10.17
C GLU A 181 11.34 10.87 9.17
N ARG A 182 11.42 11.17 7.88
CA ARG A 182 11.54 10.16 6.82
C ARG A 182 12.85 9.43 6.87
N GLN A 183 13.95 10.12 7.17
CA GLN A 183 15.26 9.50 7.37
C GLN A 183 15.25 8.52 8.55
N ALA A 184 14.65 8.91 9.69
CA ALA A 184 14.49 8.05 10.85
C ALA A 184 13.63 6.80 10.53
N PHE A 185 12.57 6.98 9.76
CA PHE A 185 11.75 5.87 9.26
C PHE A 185 12.59 4.87 8.47
N PHE A 186 13.35 5.32 7.45
CA PHE A 186 14.17 4.42 6.63
C PHE A 186 15.29 3.75 7.42
N LYS A 187 15.85 4.42 8.43
CA LYS A 187 16.80 3.80 9.36
C LYS A 187 16.17 2.64 10.13
N SER A 188 14.96 2.82 10.64
CA SER A 188 14.20 1.76 11.31
C SER A 188 13.91 0.59 10.37
N GLU A 189 13.48 0.87 9.12
CA GLU A 189 13.21 -0.17 8.12
C GLU A 189 14.48 -0.95 7.75
N LEU A 190 15.63 -0.26 7.67
CA LEU A 190 16.92 -0.92 7.43
C LEU A 190 17.27 -1.90 8.56
N GLY A 191 17.03 -1.52 9.80
CA GLY A 191 17.23 -2.40 10.96
C GLY A 191 16.35 -3.65 10.90
N HIS A 192 15.06 -3.48 10.61
CA HIS A 192 14.14 -4.60 10.42
C HIS A 192 14.57 -5.51 9.25
N PHE A 193 15.00 -4.92 8.14
CA PHE A 193 15.53 -5.68 7.00
C PHE A 193 16.75 -6.50 7.37
N LEU A 194 17.74 -5.91 8.06
CA LEU A 194 18.95 -6.62 8.48
C LEU A 194 18.62 -7.77 9.43
N ALA A 195 17.70 -7.57 10.37
CA ALA A 195 17.25 -8.61 11.27
C ALA A 195 16.57 -9.78 10.52
N GLN A 196 15.72 -9.48 9.56
CA GLN A 196 15.10 -10.49 8.69
C GLN A 196 16.14 -11.20 7.82
N ALA A 197 17.01 -10.44 7.13
CA ALA A 197 18.04 -10.98 6.26
C ALA A 197 19.02 -11.90 7.01
N LYS A 198 19.33 -11.59 8.27
CA LYS A 198 20.16 -12.44 9.12
C LYS A 198 19.48 -13.78 9.44
N ARG A 199 18.16 -13.76 9.71
CA ARG A 199 17.40 -14.99 10.01
C ARG A 199 17.21 -15.87 8.77
N GLN A 200 16.91 -15.24 7.62
CA GLN A 200 16.59 -15.96 6.38
C GLN A 200 17.80 -16.24 5.49
N GLY A 201 18.96 -15.61 5.76
CA GLY A 201 20.17 -15.75 4.95
C GLY A 201 20.12 -14.97 3.63
N ASP A 202 19.15 -14.07 3.41
CA ASP A 202 18.95 -13.33 2.16
C ASP A 202 19.17 -11.83 2.32
N VAL A 203 20.41 -11.37 2.21
CA VAL A 203 20.79 -9.95 2.10
C VAL A 203 20.68 -9.41 0.67
N GLY A 204 20.40 -10.28 -0.29
CA GLY A 204 20.27 -9.96 -1.71
C GLY A 204 18.85 -9.63 -2.14
N ALA A 205 17.88 -9.72 -1.25
CA ALA A 205 16.46 -9.47 -1.54
C ALA A 205 16.27 -8.16 -2.31
N THR A 206 15.40 -8.22 -3.33
CA THR A 206 15.06 -7.07 -4.16
C THR A 206 13.63 -6.59 -3.93
N GLY A 207 13.39 -5.31 -4.18
CA GLY A 207 12.10 -4.67 -3.97
C GLY A 207 12.00 -3.33 -4.67
N SER A 208 11.14 -2.45 -4.14
CA SER A 208 10.99 -1.09 -4.66
C SER A 208 12.22 -0.22 -4.34
N PHE A 209 12.32 0.93 -4.98
CA PHE A 209 13.35 1.93 -4.68
C PHE A 209 13.32 2.45 -3.23
N ALA A 210 12.23 2.21 -2.52
CA ALA A 210 12.04 2.59 -1.13
C ALA A 210 12.09 1.40 -0.16
N GLY A 211 12.44 0.20 -0.65
CA GLY A 211 12.64 -0.98 0.17
C GLY A 211 11.39 -1.84 0.45
N ALA A 212 10.27 -1.57 -0.22
CA ALA A 212 9.08 -2.43 -0.13
C ALA A 212 9.29 -3.74 -0.90
N MET A 213 8.81 -4.87 -0.36
CA MET A 213 9.17 -6.22 -0.79
C MET A 213 7.98 -7.08 -1.23
N GLY A 214 8.23 -7.88 -2.26
CA GLY A 214 7.34 -8.95 -2.71
C GLY A 214 6.04 -8.51 -3.35
N TRP A 215 5.12 -9.44 -3.53
CA TRP A 215 3.78 -9.22 -4.08
C TRP A 215 2.99 -8.15 -3.35
N PRO A 216 3.00 -8.12 -1.98
CA PRO A 216 2.22 -7.16 -1.22
C PRO A 216 2.94 -5.83 -1.00
N GLN A 217 4.17 -5.64 -1.48
CA GLN A 217 4.98 -4.45 -1.25
C GLN A 217 5.09 -4.07 0.24
N PHE A 218 5.29 -5.07 1.10
CA PHE A 218 5.48 -4.82 2.53
C PHE A 218 6.84 -4.17 2.80
N MET A 219 6.83 -3.16 3.66
CA MET A 219 8.06 -2.66 4.27
C MET A 219 8.62 -3.71 5.25
N PRO A 220 9.94 -3.76 5.51
CA PRO A 220 10.54 -4.73 6.41
C PRO A 220 9.88 -4.83 7.78
N SER A 221 9.45 -3.73 8.37
CA SER A 221 8.70 -3.73 9.63
C SER A 221 7.33 -4.39 9.49
N SER A 222 6.67 -4.24 8.33
CA SER A 222 5.41 -4.92 8.04
C SER A 222 5.61 -6.41 7.82
N VAL A 223 6.70 -6.82 7.16
CA VAL A 223 7.08 -8.24 7.05
C VAL A 223 7.26 -8.85 8.43
N ALA A 224 8.00 -8.18 9.31
CA ALA A 224 8.25 -8.68 10.67
C ALA A 224 6.97 -8.86 11.51
N LYS A 225 5.94 -8.04 11.26
CA LYS A 225 4.71 -8.01 12.07
C LYS A 225 3.56 -8.82 11.48
N PHE A 226 3.45 -8.86 10.16
CA PHE A 226 2.23 -9.32 9.49
C PHE A 226 2.44 -10.42 8.46
N ALA A 227 3.69 -10.67 8.02
CA ALA A 227 3.93 -11.75 7.07
C ALA A 227 3.78 -13.11 7.76
N VAL A 228 3.19 -14.05 7.04
CA VAL A 228 2.91 -15.42 7.51
C VAL A 228 3.38 -16.42 6.45
N ASP A 229 3.88 -17.56 6.93
CA ASP A 229 4.05 -18.78 6.14
C ASP A 229 2.66 -19.40 5.94
N PHE A 230 2.03 -19.04 4.81
CA PHE A 230 0.64 -19.43 4.57
C PHE A 230 0.53 -20.69 3.71
N ASP A 231 1.58 -21.12 3.01
CA ASP A 231 1.62 -22.43 2.34
C ASP A 231 2.15 -23.56 3.25
N GLY A 232 2.77 -23.21 4.38
CA GLY A 232 3.20 -24.16 5.40
C GLY A 232 4.52 -24.87 5.06
N ASP A 233 5.36 -24.26 4.22
CA ASP A 233 6.66 -24.82 3.82
C ASP A 233 7.79 -24.56 4.85
N GLY A 234 7.50 -23.83 5.94
CA GLY A 234 8.44 -23.45 7.00
C GLY A 234 9.18 -22.15 6.72
N ARG A 235 8.80 -21.40 5.68
CA ARG A 235 9.44 -20.13 5.27
C ARG A 235 8.39 -19.08 4.95
N ILE A 236 8.72 -17.82 5.14
CA ILE A 236 7.90 -16.70 4.68
C ILE A 236 8.58 -16.14 3.43
N ASP A 237 7.98 -16.33 2.26
CA ASP A 237 8.54 -15.86 0.98
C ASP A 237 7.52 -15.00 0.22
N LEU A 238 7.46 -13.72 0.55
CA LEU A 238 6.53 -12.78 -0.10
C LEU A 238 6.88 -12.49 -1.57
N ARG A 239 8.03 -12.96 -2.06
CA ARG A 239 8.46 -12.74 -3.44
C ARG A 239 8.14 -13.90 -4.37
N ASN A 240 8.35 -15.14 -3.91
CA ASN A 240 8.21 -16.33 -4.75
C ASN A 240 6.98 -17.15 -4.38
N SER A 241 6.40 -16.98 -3.17
CA SER A 241 5.15 -17.59 -2.76
C SER A 241 3.98 -16.60 -2.82
N PRO A 242 3.15 -16.64 -3.88
CA PRO A 242 1.90 -15.87 -3.91
C PRO A 242 0.93 -16.28 -2.79
N VAL A 243 1.04 -17.51 -2.29
CA VAL A 243 0.22 -18.03 -1.19
C VAL A 243 0.55 -17.32 0.11
N ASP A 244 1.84 -17.14 0.43
CA ASP A 244 2.27 -16.35 1.58
C ASP A 244 1.85 -14.90 1.46
N ALA A 245 1.95 -14.32 0.25
CA ALA A 245 1.50 -12.97 0.00
C ALA A 245 -0.01 -12.80 0.27
N ILE A 246 -0.84 -13.75 -0.18
CA ILE A 246 -2.29 -13.79 0.05
C ILE A 246 -2.59 -13.83 1.56
N GLY A 247 -1.98 -14.78 2.27
CA GLY A 247 -2.16 -14.91 3.72
C GLY A 247 -1.69 -13.68 4.49
N SER A 248 -0.54 -13.12 4.11
CA SER A 248 0.04 -11.94 4.75
C SER A 248 -0.81 -10.67 4.56
N VAL A 249 -1.38 -10.45 3.37
CA VAL A 249 -2.32 -9.35 3.12
C VAL A 249 -3.57 -9.50 3.98
N ALA A 250 -4.15 -10.68 4.04
CA ALA A 250 -5.32 -10.94 4.86
C ALA A 250 -5.03 -10.76 6.36
N HIS A 251 -3.88 -11.27 6.84
CA HIS A 251 -3.44 -11.07 8.21
C HIS A 251 -3.21 -9.59 8.55
N TYR A 252 -2.63 -8.81 7.63
CA TYR A 252 -2.48 -7.37 7.77
C TYR A 252 -3.82 -6.68 8.02
N PHE A 253 -4.83 -6.92 7.18
CA PHE A 253 -6.15 -6.33 7.36
C PHE A 253 -6.79 -6.74 8.68
N LYS A 254 -6.70 -8.03 9.05
CA LYS A 254 -7.20 -8.52 10.33
C LYS A 254 -6.53 -7.84 11.51
N ALA A 255 -5.21 -7.67 11.47
CA ALA A 255 -4.44 -7.00 12.52
C ALA A 255 -4.78 -5.51 12.66
N PHE A 256 -5.22 -4.85 11.58
CA PHE A 256 -5.70 -3.47 11.61
C PHE A 256 -7.19 -3.33 11.89
N GLY A 257 -7.87 -4.41 12.26
CA GLY A 257 -9.24 -4.37 12.75
C GLY A 257 -10.31 -4.58 11.69
N TRP A 258 -9.99 -5.26 10.57
CA TRP A 258 -10.99 -5.66 9.58
C TRP A 258 -12.16 -6.40 10.23
N GLN A 259 -13.38 -5.96 9.95
CA GLN A 259 -14.62 -6.53 10.45
C GLN A 259 -15.31 -7.30 9.31
N SER A 260 -15.43 -8.62 9.48
CA SER A 260 -16.09 -9.49 8.49
C SER A 260 -17.56 -9.10 8.31
N GLY A 261 -18.02 -9.04 7.06
CA GLY A 261 -19.38 -8.67 6.71
C GLY A 261 -19.69 -7.16 6.74
N MET A 262 -18.80 -6.31 7.26
CA MET A 262 -18.97 -4.87 7.19
C MET A 262 -18.55 -4.36 5.80
N PRO A 263 -19.40 -3.62 5.07
CA PRO A 263 -18.98 -2.94 3.83
C PRO A 263 -17.84 -1.95 4.08
N THR A 264 -17.05 -1.67 3.05
CA THR A 264 -15.99 -0.65 3.13
C THR A 264 -16.56 0.78 3.12
N HIS A 265 -17.60 1.01 2.38
CA HIS A 265 -18.25 2.32 2.26
C HIS A 265 -19.69 2.17 1.77
N TYR A 266 -20.42 3.27 1.84
CA TYR A 266 -21.76 3.41 1.29
C TYR A 266 -21.83 4.62 0.35
N PRO A 267 -22.77 4.63 -0.61
CA PRO A 267 -23.11 5.83 -1.35
C PRO A 267 -23.59 6.93 -0.40
N VAL A 268 -23.23 8.16 -0.71
CA VAL A 268 -23.73 9.35 0.00
C VAL A 268 -24.13 10.42 -1.01
N SER A 269 -25.26 11.06 -0.78
CA SER A 269 -25.70 12.25 -1.51
C SER A 269 -26.07 13.35 -0.52
N PHE A 270 -26.19 14.57 -0.99
CA PHE A 270 -26.55 15.73 -0.17
C PHE A 270 -26.92 16.94 -1.05
N ASP A 271 -27.60 17.90 -0.42
CA ASP A 271 -27.75 19.26 -0.92
C ASP A 271 -26.57 20.09 -0.33
N ASP A 272 -25.73 20.66 -1.17
CA ASP A 272 -24.57 21.45 -0.74
C ASP A 272 -24.93 22.61 0.20
N ALA A 273 -26.13 23.19 0.06
CA ALA A 273 -26.63 24.26 0.92
C ALA A 273 -26.96 23.79 2.35
N ARG A 274 -27.17 22.49 2.55
CA ARG A 274 -27.58 21.88 3.82
C ARG A 274 -26.50 21.09 4.49
N LEU A 275 -25.45 20.68 3.76
CA LEU A 275 -24.37 19.85 4.29
C LEU A 275 -23.42 20.68 5.16
N ASP A 276 -23.25 20.30 6.41
CA ASP A 276 -22.19 20.80 7.29
C ASP A 276 -20.84 20.14 6.87
N LYS A 277 -20.43 20.45 5.63
CA LYS A 277 -19.24 19.89 5.00
C LYS A 277 -17.96 20.13 5.82
N PRO A 278 -17.70 21.34 6.36
CA PRO A 278 -16.50 21.58 7.16
C PRO A 278 -16.39 20.65 8.38
N THR A 279 -17.48 20.42 9.09
CA THR A 279 -17.47 19.51 10.24
C THR A 279 -17.29 18.05 9.81
N LEU A 280 -17.97 17.61 8.75
CA LEU A 280 -17.91 16.22 8.30
C LEU A 280 -16.54 15.86 7.71
N LEU A 281 -15.83 16.80 7.09
CA LEU A 281 -14.49 16.59 6.53
C LEU A 281 -13.36 16.80 7.54
N ALA A 282 -13.61 17.41 8.70
CA ALA A 282 -12.56 17.69 9.68
C ALA A 282 -11.77 16.46 10.18
N PRO A 283 -12.40 15.28 10.40
CA PRO A 283 -11.67 14.06 10.77
C PRO A 283 -10.93 13.39 9.62
N ASP A 284 -10.92 13.94 8.41
CA ASP A 284 -10.37 13.33 7.19
C ASP A 284 -11.03 11.95 6.92
N ILE A 285 -10.26 10.91 6.74
CA ILE A 285 -10.73 9.55 6.46
C ILE A 285 -11.11 8.74 7.72
N LEU A 286 -11.02 9.33 8.90
CA LEU A 286 -11.30 8.63 10.16
C LEU A 286 -12.82 8.58 10.43
N PRO A 287 -13.45 7.39 10.50
CA PRO A 287 -14.86 7.27 10.90
C PRO A 287 -15.08 7.89 12.28
N SER A 288 -15.92 8.93 12.35
CA SER A 288 -16.07 9.75 13.56
C SER A 288 -17.51 10.14 13.87
N PHE A 289 -18.44 9.87 12.94
CA PHE A 289 -19.82 10.27 13.09
C PHE A 289 -20.75 9.05 13.13
N SER A 290 -21.62 8.96 14.13
CA SER A 290 -22.72 8.00 14.07
C SER A 290 -23.63 8.29 12.86
N VAL A 291 -24.36 7.30 12.38
CA VAL A 291 -25.31 7.45 11.26
C VAL A 291 -26.29 8.62 11.51
N SER A 292 -26.83 8.73 12.73
CA SER A 292 -27.76 9.81 13.11
C SER A 292 -27.09 11.18 13.02
N ASN A 293 -25.85 11.32 13.51
CA ASN A 293 -25.12 12.58 13.43
C ASN A 293 -24.71 12.93 11.99
N PHE A 294 -24.41 11.92 11.18
CA PHE A 294 -24.06 12.09 9.76
C PHE A 294 -25.26 12.65 8.98
N ILE A 295 -26.46 12.09 9.21
CA ILE A 295 -27.71 12.55 8.62
C ILE A 295 -28.10 13.94 9.17
N ALA A 296 -27.98 14.18 10.48
CA ALA A 296 -28.29 15.48 11.09
C ALA A 296 -27.42 16.63 10.52
N LYS A 297 -26.25 16.30 9.96
CA LYS A 297 -25.34 17.24 9.27
C LYS A 297 -25.65 17.38 7.77
N GLY A 298 -26.76 16.87 7.30
CA GLY A 298 -27.25 17.06 5.95
C GLY A 298 -26.88 15.94 4.95
N ALA A 299 -26.19 14.87 5.38
CA ALA A 299 -25.93 13.71 4.53
C ALA A 299 -27.21 12.90 4.30
N VAL A 300 -27.39 12.41 3.08
CA VAL A 300 -28.47 11.50 2.68
C VAL A 300 -27.85 10.13 2.41
N LEU A 301 -28.30 9.14 3.16
CA LEU A 301 -27.82 7.76 3.11
C LEU A 301 -28.93 6.84 2.60
N ASP A 302 -28.54 5.78 1.88
CA ASP A 302 -29.44 4.70 1.48
C ASP A 302 -29.85 3.81 2.67
N GLU A 303 -30.81 2.92 2.47
CA GLU A 303 -31.33 2.05 3.53
C GLU A 303 -30.24 1.15 4.18
N PRO A 304 -29.30 0.53 3.43
CA PRO A 304 -28.20 -0.21 4.04
C PRO A 304 -27.30 0.65 4.93
N ALA A 305 -26.96 1.87 4.50
CA ALA A 305 -26.13 2.79 5.26
C ALA A 305 -26.83 3.29 6.53
N GLN A 306 -28.16 3.52 6.49
CA GLN A 306 -28.94 3.90 7.66
C GLN A 306 -28.98 2.82 8.75
N LYS A 307 -28.81 1.56 8.38
CA LYS A 307 -28.73 0.40 9.31
C LYS A 307 -27.33 0.13 9.83
N HIS A 308 -26.34 0.91 9.42
CA HIS A 308 -24.95 0.73 9.87
C HIS A 308 -24.80 1.04 11.37
N ASN A 309 -24.20 0.12 12.13
CA ASN A 309 -24.04 0.25 13.58
C ASN A 309 -22.69 0.86 14.02
N GLY A 310 -21.85 1.29 13.06
CA GLY A 310 -20.56 1.89 13.33
C GLY A 310 -20.55 3.41 13.12
N GLN A 311 -19.36 3.95 13.03
CA GLN A 311 -19.14 5.34 12.64
C GLN A 311 -18.83 5.44 11.14
N LEU A 312 -19.12 6.60 10.58
CA LEU A 312 -18.87 6.95 9.19
C LEU A 312 -17.93 8.15 9.08
N ALA A 313 -17.18 8.21 7.99
CA ALA A 313 -16.42 9.37 7.56
C ALA A 313 -16.95 9.87 6.23
N LEU A 314 -17.08 11.19 6.05
CA LEU A 314 -17.30 11.76 4.71
C LEU A 314 -15.94 11.79 3.99
N VAL A 315 -15.80 10.97 2.96
CA VAL A 315 -14.56 10.88 2.17
C VAL A 315 -14.75 11.66 0.89
N GLU A 316 -13.92 12.69 0.69
CA GLU A 316 -13.92 13.52 -0.51
C GLU A 316 -12.82 13.11 -1.48
N LEU A 317 -13.17 13.01 -2.76
CA LEU A 317 -12.24 12.67 -3.86
C LEU A 317 -12.36 13.73 -4.95
N PHE A 318 -11.38 14.61 -5.04
CA PHE A 318 -11.32 15.64 -6.06
C PHE A 318 -11.18 15.07 -7.46
N ASN A 319 -11.82 15.68 -8.45
CA ASN A 319 -11.81 15.32 -9.86
C ASN A 319 -11.19 16.41 -10.76
N GLY A 320 -10.12 17.07 -10.29
CA GLY A 320 -9.55 18.23 -10.98
C GLY A 320 -10.51 19.42 -10.91
N ASP A 321 -10.91 19.94 -12.06
CA ASP A 321 -11.86 21.06 -12.18
C ASP A 321 -13.33 20.63 -12.13
N GLU A 322 -13.59 19.32 -12.15
CA GLU A 322 -14.95 18.76 -12.01
C GLU A 322 -15.38 18.63 -10.54
N PRO A 323 -16.68 18.56 -10.24
CA PRO A 323 -17.17 18.36 -8.89
C PRO A 323 -16.56 17.12 -8.22
N PRO A 324 -16.19 17.20 -6.94
CA PRO A 324 -15.71 16.06 -6.18
C PRO A 324 -16.71 14.91 -6.10
N SER A 325 -16.21 13.67 -6.00
CA SER A 325 -17.00 12.50 -5.62
C SER A 325 -16.92 12.29 -4.12
N TYR A 326 -17.97 11.70 -3.54
CA TYR A 326 -18.05 11.45 -2.10
C TYR A 326 -18.50 10.02 -1.82
N VAL A 327 -17.96 9.44 -0.74
CA VAL A 327 -18.45 8.18 -0.16
C VAL A 327 -18.52 8.28 1.37
N ALA A 328 -19.43 7.52 1.98
CA ALA A 328 -19.49 7.36 3.42
C ALA A 328 -18.62 6.15 3.83
N GLY A 329 -17.38 6.41 4.21
CA GLY A 329 -16.39 5.38 4.59
C GLY A 329 -16.67 4.82 5.98
N THR A 330 -16.56 3.49 6.11
CA THR A 330 -16.69 2.75 7.38
C THR A 330 -15.31 2.49 8.01
N ASP A 331 -15.27 1.76 9.14
CA ASP A 331 -14.02 1.28 9.72
C ASP A 331 -13.24 0.40 8.74
N ASN A 332 -13.90 -0.42 7.92
CA ASN A 332 -13.22 -1.23 6.91
C ASN A 332 -12.59 -0.39 5.79
N PHE A 333 -13.21 0.73 5.39
CA PHE A 333 -12.55 1.68 4.49
C PHE A 333 -11.29 2.24 5.12
N TYR A 334 -11.37 2.63 6.40
CA TYR A 334 -10.21 3.12 7.15
C TYR A 334 -9.11 2.06 7.24
N VAL A 335 -9.45 0.78 7.47
CA VAL A 335 -8.47 -0.32 7.46
C VAL A 335 -7.72 -0.40 6.14
N VAL A 336 -8.39 -0.25 4.99
CA VAL A 336 -7.70 -0.22 3.68
C VAL A 336 -6.72 0.95 3.60
N THR A 337 -7.08 2.12 4.12
CA THR A 337 -6.17 3.28 4.14
C THR A 337 -4.93 3.08 5.03
N ARG A 338 -4.92 2.08 5.90
CA ARG A 338 -3.73 1.74 6.71
C ARG A 338 -2.61 1.14 5.89
N TYR A 339 -2.94 0.54 4.75
CA TYR A 339 -1.95 0.03 3.81
C TYR A 339 -1.19 1.17 3.12
N ASN A 340 -1.94 2.18 2.68
CA ASN A 340 -1.41 3.43 2.16
C ASN A 340 -2.36 4.56 2.55
N TRP A 341 -1.87 5.59 3.26
CA TRP A 341 -2.69 6.69 3.81
C TRP A 341 -3.25 7.58 2.69
N SER A 342 -4.24 7.07 1.97
CA SER A 342 -4.88 7.74 0.84
C SER A 342 -6.25 7.16 0.56
N SER A 343 -7.29 8.02 0.54
CA SER A 343 -8.64 7.65 0.10
C SER A 343 -8.68 7.19 -1.36
N TYR A 344 -7.86 7.80 -2.21
CA TYR A 344 -7.73 7.43 -3.65
C TYR A 344 -7.20 6.00 -3.79
N TYR A 345 -6.16 5.68 -3.02
CA TYR A 345 -5.61 4.33 -2.98
C TYR A 345 -6.64 3.31 -2.49
N ALA A 346 -7.29 3.61 -1.36
CA ALA A 346 -8.26 2.70 -0.77
C ALA A 346 -9.39 2.37 -1.74
N LEU A 347 -9.95 3.41 -2.39
CA LEU A 347 -11.05 3.21 -3.33
C LEU A 347 -10.57 2.49 -4.61
N ALA A 348 -9.34 2.73 -5.09
CA ALA A 348 -8.80 2.00 -6.23
C ALA A 348 -8.60 0.51 -5.92
N VAL A 349 -8.16 0.15 -4.71
CA VAL A 349 -8.07 -1.24 -4.25
C VAL A 349 -9.44 -1.90 -4.23
N ILE A 350 -10.42 -1.23 -3.62
CA ILE A 350 -11.79 -1.74 -3.48
C ILE A 350 -12.40 -1.96 -4.88
N GLU A 351 -12.43 -0.93 -5.72
CA GLU A 351 -13.03 -1.00 -7.05
C GLU A 351 -12.32 -1.99 -7.98
N LEU A 352 -10.99 -2.13 -7.90
CA LEU A 352 -10.28 -3.15 -8.65
C LEU A 352 -10.71 -4.56 -8.21
N GLY A 353 -10.77 -4.81 -6.92
CA GLY A 353 -11.22 -6.09 -6.39
C GLY A 353 -12.64 -6.45 -6.82
N GLU A 354 -13.56 -5.49 -6.74
CA GLU A 354 -14.95 -5.64 -7.20
C GLU A 354 -15.05 -5.89 -8.72
N ALA A 355 -14.28 -5.15 -9.53
CA ALA A 355 -14.25 -5.33 -10.98
C ALA A 355 -13.72 -6.72 -11.37
N VAL A 356 -12.68 -7.22 -10.69
CA VAL A 356 -12.16 -8.58 -10.91
C VAL A 356 -13.20 -9.64 -10.51
N LYS A 357 -13.86 -9.46 -9.36
CA LYS A 357 -14.94 -10.35 -8.89
C LYS A 357 -16.09 -10.43 -9.90
N ALA A 358 -16.52 -9.28 -10.43
CA ALA A 358 -17.57 -9.20 -11.45
C ALA A 358 -17.15 -9.89 -12.77
N ASN A 359 -15.92 -9.63 -13.25
CA ASN A 359 -15.40 -10.26 -14.47
C ASN A 359 -15.30 -11.79 -14.34
N ARG A 360 -14.87 -12.28 -13.16
CA ARG A 360 -14.83 -13.71 -12.87
C ARG A 360 -16.21 -14.37 -12.91
N ALA A 361 -17.25 -13.71 -12.39
CA ALA A 361 -18.62 -14.21 -12.44
C ALA A 361 -19.11 -14.35 -13.90
N LEU A 362 -18.83 -13.37 -14.76
CA LEU A 362 -19.19 -13.40 -16.18
C LEU A 362 -18.49 -14.54 -16.93
N THR A 363 -17.21 -14.75 -16.69
CA THR A 363 -16.42 -15.80 -17.37
C THR A 363 -16.84 -17.21 -16.92
N SER A 364 -17.25 -17.41 -15.68
CA SER A 364 -17.75 -18.69 -15.18
C SER A 364 -19.11 -19.09 -15.82
N VAL A 365 -20.01 -18.13 -16.03
CA VAL A 365 -21.30 -18.36 -16.71
C VAL A 365 -21.08 -18.78 -18.19
N GLN A 366 -20.14 -18.11 -18.88
CA GLN A 366 -19.84 -18.43 -20.30
C GLN A 366 -19.20 -19.82 -20.45
N SER A 367 -18.39 -20.27 -19.47
CA SER A 367 -17.79 -21.62 -19.51
C SER A 367 -18.80 -22.73 -19.23
N SER A 368 -19.86 -22.46 -18.45
CA SER A 368 -20.93 -23.41 -18.11
C SER A 368 -21.99 -23.52 -19.22
N ALA A 369 -22.02 -22.57 -20.16
CA ALA A 369 -22.97 -22.54 -21.30
C ALA A 369 -22.43 -23.20 -22.58
N ARG A 370 -21.19 -23.67 -22.55
CA ARG A 370 -20.53 -24.44 -23.64
C ARG A 370 -20.41 -25.89 -23.27
#